data_aaf413f20803232343298ef1bd457d06
#
_entry.id   aaf413f20803232343298ef1bd457d06
#
_cell.length_a   1.000
_cell.length_b   1.000
_cell.length_c   1.000
_cell.angle_alpha   90.00
_cell.angle_beta   90.00
_cell.angle_gamma   90.00
#
_symmetry.space_group_name_H-M   'P 1'
#
loop_
_entity.id
_entity.type
_entity.pdbx_description
1 polymer ?
#
loop_
_entity_poly.entity_id
_entity_poly.type
_entity_poly.pdbx_seq_one_letter_code
_entity_poly.pdbx_strand_id
1 'polypeptide(L)'
;MVATKIIVYRFFCLFAKIAGMTGLILVLALFVGCNHKNPQLGYELYLSGLKSYSEKDFSAAEKICQEALKHDKRLFQAELLRIKSLFFLNELEAAETALEKLLKKVPQYTDARLWYIRFLIFQEKFNEAAPLLDEALAFNETDWRIHYLKGLLNSKNQDYSSQLAALQQAERALADGAKVYLDLTHLWMVLGMESQVEKQLEKARILTPSKGELRVLLETLEVLAKNQEVQDAV
;
A
#
# COMPACT_ATOMS: atom_id res chain seq x y z
N MET A 1 0.22 -77.83 15.00
CA MET A 1 1.11 -77.05 14.09
C MET A 1 0.39 -76.10 13.10
N VAL A 2 -0.91 -76.24 12.88
CA VAL A 2 -1.67 -75.38 11.96
C VAL A 2 -2.23 -74.11 12.64
N ALA A 3 -2.60 -74.20 13.92
CA ALA A 3 -3.18 -73.06 14.68
C ALA A 3 -2.21 -71.91 14.89
N THR A 4 -0.90 -72.19 15.09
CA THR A 4 0.13 -71.17 15.28
C THR A 4 0.43 -70.35 14.06
N LYS A 5 0.31 -70.88 12.85
CA LYS A 5 0.51 -70.16 11.59
C LYS A 5 -0.61 -69.17 11.30
N ILE A 6 -1.83 -69.48 11.68
CA ILE A 6 -3.01 -68.61 11.46
C ILE A 6 -2.94 -67.34 12.37
N ILE A 7 -2.46 -67.54 13.61
CA ILE A 7 -2.32 -66.40 14.55
C ILE A 7 -1.22 -65.42 14.11
N VAL A 8 -0.08 -65.95 13.63
CA VAL A 8 1.01 -65.12 13.11
C VAL A 8 0.60 -64.36 11.85
N TYR A 9 -0.17 -64.99 10.94
CA TYR A 9 -0.64 -64.31 9.73
C TYR A 9 -1.66 -63.20 10.04
N ARG A 10 -2.55 -63.43 11.01
CA ARG A 10 -3.49 -62.37 11.47
C ARG A 10 -2.78 -61.23 12.14
N PHE A 11 -1.73 -61.49 12.92
CA PHE A 11 -0.91 -60.43 13.51
C PHE A 11 -0.13 -59.64 12.48
N PHE A 12 0.42 -60.32 11.45
CA PHE A 12 1.13 -59.65 10.34
C PHE A 12 0.21 -58.80 9.48
N CYS A 13 -1.00 -59.27 9.19
CA CYS A 13 -2.02 -58.48 8.46
C CYS A 13 -2.54 -57.29 9.27
N LEU A 14 -2.63 -57.41 10.63
CA LEU A 14 -3.04 -56.31 11.48
C LEU A 14 -1.93 -55.25 11.55
N PHE A 15 -0.66 -55.66 11.65
CA PHE A 15 0.49 -54.75 11.61
C PHE A 15 0.66 -54.06 10.28
N ALA A 16 0.43 -54.75 9.16
CA ALA A 16 0.44 -54.16 7.82
C ALA A 16 -0.68 -53.13 7.61
N LYS A 17 -1.87 -53.35 8.16
CA LYS A 17 -2.97 -52.39 8.16
C LYS A 17 -2.71 -51.18 9.01
N ILE A 18 -2.09 -51.36 10.19
CA ILE A 18 -1.73 -50.26 11.10
C ILE A 18 -0.58 -49.42 10.46
N ALA A 19 0.44 -50.09 9.88
CA ALA A 19 1.54 -49.42 9.19
C ALA A 19 1.05 -48.67 7.92
N GLY A 20 0.07 -49.20 7.21
CA GLY A 20 -0.57 -48.53 6.08
C GLY A 20 -1.40 -47.28 6.51
N MET A 21 -2.13 -47.39 7.63
CA MET A 21 -2.91 -46.28 8.18
C MET A 21 -2.00 -45.17 8.74
N THR A 22 -0.91 -45.53 9.45
CA THR A 22 0.05 -44.53 9.94
C THR A 22 0.82 -43.86 8.80
N GLY A 23 1.17 -44.58 7.74
CA GLY A 23 1.75 -44.04 6.53
C GLY A 23 0.80 -43.08 5.81
N LEU A 24 -0.50 -43.42 5.71
CA LEU A 24 -1.51 -42.56 5.12
C LEU A 24 -1.75 -41.27 5.92
N ILE A 25 -1.76 -41.35 7.27
CA ILE A 25 -1.87 -40.21 8.16
C ILE A 25 -0.63 -39.31 8.05
N LEU A 26 0.57 -39.89 7.93
CA LEU A 26 1.81 -39.14 7.76
C LEU A 26 1.87 -38.43 6.40
N VAL A 27 1.40 -39.08 5.34
CA VAL A 27 1.28 -38.48 4.00
C VAL A 27 0.21 -37.38 3.99
N LEU A 28 -0.94 -37.58 4.63
CA LEU A 28 -1.97 -36.55 4.79
C LEU A 28 -1.46 -35.37 5.64
N ALA A 29 -0.68 -35.61 6.69
CA ALA A 29 -0.06 -34.56 7.49
C ALA A 29 0.98 -33.75 6.69
N LEU A 30 1.70 -34.38 5.76
CA LEU A 30 2.62 -33.69 4.84
C LEU A 30 1.86 -32.81 3.80
N PHE A 31 0.68 -33.23 3.39
CA PHE A 31 -0.17 -32.45 2.48
C PHE A 31 -0.89 -31.28 3.20
N VAL A 32 -1.26 -31.43 4.45
CA VAL A 32 -1.87 -30.34 5.26
C VAL A 32 -0.83 -29.26 5.66
N GLY A 33 0.47 -29.62 5.70
CA GLY A 33 1.57 -28.67 5.95
C GLY A 33 2.00 -27.82 4.75
N CYS A 34 1.46 -28.03 3.55
CA CYS A 34 1.68 -27.15 2.42
C CYS A 34 0.89 -25.86 2.63
N ASN A 35 1.56 -24.87 3.23
CA ASN A 35 1.10 -23.49 3.29
C ASN A 35 0.84 -23.01 1.83
N HIS A 36 -0.40 -23.17 1.38
CA HIS A 36 -0.78 -22.93 -0.01
C HIS A 36 -0.68 -21.43 -0.25
N LYS A 37 0.41 -21.01 -0.91
CA LYS A 37 0.58 -19.61 -1.30
C LYS A 37 -0.57 -19.24 -2.22
N ASN A 38 -1.41 -18.33 -1.79
CA ASN A 38 -2.52 -17.80 -2.55
C ASN A 38 -2.33 -16.28 -2.71
N PRO A 39 -1.73 -15.82 -3.82
CA PRO A 39 -1.49 -14.39 -4.05
C PRO A 39 -2.77 -13.55 -4.03
N GLN A 40 -3.89 -14.12 -4.49
CA GLN A 40 -5.19 -13.45 -4.47
C GLN A 40 -5.64 -13.16 -3.03
N LEU A 41 -5.56 -14.16 -2.15
CA LEU A 41 -5.86 -13.99 -0.73
C LEU A 41 -4.87 -13.01 -0.07
N GLY A 42 -3.60 -13.04 -0.47
CA GLY A 42 -2.60 -12.07 -0.03
C GLY A 42 -3.01 -10.63 -0.35
N TYR A 43 -3.52 -10.39 -1.55
CA TYR A 43 -4.00 -9.06 -1.96
C TYR A 43 -5.28 -8.65 -1.23
N GLU A 44 -6.23 -9.55 -1.04
CA GLU A 44 -7.47 -9.29 -0.26
C GLU A 44 -7.15 -8.93 1.21
N LEU A 45 -6.21 -9.64 1.82
CA LEU A 45 -5.71 -9.31 3.15
C LEU A 45 -5.02 -7.93 3.17
N TYR A 46 -4.23 -7.59 2.15
CA TYR A 46 -3.64 -6.25 2.03
C TYR A 46 -4.72 -5.16 2.02
N LEU A 47 -5.79 -5.33 1.24
CA LEU A 47 -6.91 -4.37 1.22
C LEU A 47 -7.60 -4.25 2.60
N SER A 48 -7.75 -5.37 3.31
CA SER A 48 -8.26 -5.36 4.68
C SER A 48 -7.31 -4.63 5.63
N GLY A 49 -6.00 -4.87 5.51
CA GLY A 49 -4.97 -4.15 6.27
C GLY A 49 -4.97 -2.65 5.99
N LEU A 50 -5.20 -2.25 4.72
CA LEU A 50 -5.31 -0.85 4.34
C LEU A 50 -6.54 -0.18 4.98
N LYS A 51 -7.66 -0.90 5.08
CA LYS A 51 -8.85 -0.43 5.80
C LYS A 51 -8.53 -0.19 7.29
N SER A 52 -7.97 -1.19 7.98
CA SER A 52 -7.58 -1.04 9.40
C SER A 52 -6.61 0.13 9.61
N TYR A 53 -5.65 0.30 8.70
CA TYR A 53 -4.73 1.43 8.74
C TYR A 53 -5.44 2.78 8.60
N SER A 54 -6.43 2.90 7.71
CA SER A 54 -7.23 4.12 7.54
C SER A 54 -8.08 4.44 8.77
N GLU A 55 -8.53 3.41 9.49
CA GLU A 55 -9.24 3.49 10.77
C GLU A 55 -8.29 3.74 11.96
N LYS A 56 -6.98 3.88 11.71
CA LYS A 56 -5.89 4.06 12.69
C LYS A 56 -5.70 2.87 13.64
N ASP A 57 -6.24 1.71 13.32
CA ASP A 57 -5.91 0.46 14.00
C ASP A 57 -4.62 -0.12 13.40
N PHE A 58 -3.51 0.48 13.80
CA PHE A 58 -2.18 0.11 13.29
C PHE A 58 -1.76 -1.30 13.74
N SER A 59 -2.25 -1.76 14.90
CA SER A 59 -1.97 -3.12 15.39
C SER A 59 -2.65 -4.19 14.53
N ALA A 60 -3.93 -3.98 14.19
CA ALA A 60 -4.62 -4.88 13.26
C ALA A 60 -4.00 -4.82 11.86
N ALA A 61 -3.69 -3.62 11.36
CA ALA A 61 -3.08 -3.42 10.05
C ALA A 61 -1.74 -4.16 9.94
N GLU A 62 -0.87 -4.06 10.96
CA GLU A 62 0.41 -4.76 11.01
C GLU A 62 0.23 -6.28 10.87
N LYS A 63 -0.63 -6.87 11.72
CA LYS A 63 -0.89 -8.32 11.75
C LYS A 63 -1.49 -8.83 10.45
N ILE A 64 -2.46 -8.10 9.89
CA ILE A 64 -3.12 -8.46 8.63
C ILE A 64 -2.12 -8.40 7.48
N CYS A 65 -1.28 -7.37 7.41
CA CYS A 65 -0.23 -7.27 6.39
C CYS A 65 0.83 -8.37 6.55
N GLN A 66 1.18 -8.73 7.78
CA GLN A 66 2.07 -9.86 8.03
C GLN A 66 1.48 -11.18 7.52
N GLU A 67 0.16 -11.40 7.69
CA GLU A 67 -0.53 -12.55 7.13
C GLU A 67 -0.56 -12.52 5.60
N ALA A 68 -0.86 -11.37 5.00
CA ALA A 68 -0.82 -11.16 3.55
C ALA A 68 0.53 -11.58 2.95
N LEU A 69 1.63 -11.23 3.62
CA LEU A 69 3.00 -11.56 3.18
C LEU A 69 3.35 -13.05 3.29
N LYS A 70 2.61 -13.85 4.06
CA LYS A 70 2.76 -15.31 4.04
C LYS A 70 2.21 -15.92 2.75
N HIS A 71 1.16 -15.32 2.20
CA HIS A 71 0.53 -15.72 0.94
C HIS A 71 1.28 -15.20 -0.29
N ASP A 72 1.75 -13.95 -0.25
CA ASP A 72 2.59 -13.38 -1.30
C ASP A 72 3.73 -12.52 -0.73
N LYS A 73 4.95 -13.07 -0.74
CA LYS A 73 6.17 -12.37 -0.30
C LYS A 73 6.63 -11.23 -1.23
N ARG A 74 5.99 -11.07 -2.40
CA ARG A 74 6.27 -10.01 -3.36
C ARG A 74 5.27 -8.87 -3.30
N LEU A 75 4.31 -8.93 -2.40
CA LEU A 75 3.33 -7.88 -2.18
C LEU A 75 3.98 -6.72 -1.40
N PHE A 76 4.85 -5.95 -2.09
CA PHE A 76 5.66 -4.89 -1.47
C PHE A 76 4.81 -3.77 -0.88
N GLN A 77 3.60 -3.56 -1.40
CA GLN A 77 2.63 -2.63 -0.83
C GLN A 77 2.19 -3.05 0.57
N ALA A 78 1.95 -4.35 0.80
CA ALA A 78 1.63 -4.87 2.13
C ALA A 78 2.85 -4.78 3.07
N GLU A 79 4.07 -5.01 2.55
CA GLU A 79 5.29 -4.86 3.33
C GLU A 79 5.49 -3.38 3.76
N LEU A 80 5.30 -2.43 2.86
CA LEU A 80 5.37 -1.00 3.19
C LEU A 80 4.26 -0.58 4.16
N LEU A 81 3.03 -1.08 3.99
CA LEU A 81 1.92 -0.77 4.90
C LEU A 81 2.19 -1.30 6.31
N ARG A 82 2.76 -2.52 6.43
CA ARG A 82 3.21 -3.09 7.69
C ARG A 82 4.27 -2.22 8.36
N ILE A 83 5.27 -1.75 7.59
CA ILE A 83 6.31 -0.85 8.08
C ILE A 83 5.72 0.46 8.60
N LYS A 84 4.78 1.06 7.85
CA LYS A 84 4.07 2.26 8.29
C LYS A 84 3.30 2.02 9.59
N SER A 85 2.68 0.86 9.74
CA SER A 85 1.97 0.48 10.97
C SER A 85 2.91 0.37 12.15
N LEU A 86 4.07 -0.28 12.00
CA LEU A 86 5.12 -0.34 13.02
C LEU A 86 5.59 1.04 13.46
N PHE A 87 5.77 1.96 12.52
CA PHE A 87 6.14 3.34 12.82
C PHE A 87 5.11 4.04 13.72
N PHE A 88 3.80 3.91 13.41
CA PHE A 88 2.74 4.50 14.22
C PHE A 88 2.50 3.77 15.55
N LEU A 89 2.96 2.52 15.69
CA LEU A 89 3.00 1.80 16.95
C LEU A 89 4.23 2.16 17.81
N ASN A 90 5.08 3.08 17.33
CA ASN A 90 6.34 3.48 17.95
C ASN A 90 7.39 2.35 18.01
N GLU A 91 7.25 1.32 17.16
CA GLU A 91 8.23 0.25 17.00
C GLU A 91 9.29 0.67 15.97
N LEU A 92 10.02 1.74 16.28
CA LEU A 92 10.87 2.46 15.31
C LEU A 92 12.03 1.62 14.79
N GLU A 93 12.71 0.85 15.64
CA GLU A 93 13.83 -0.02 15.23
C GLU A 93 13.37 -1.14 14.29
N ALA A 94 12.21 -1.74 14.57
CA ALA A 94 11.63 -2.76 13.71
C ALA A 94 11.19 -2.16 12.36
N ALA A 95 10.62 -0.96 12.36
CA ALA A 95 10.24 -0.26 11.14
C ALA A 95 11.46 0.10 10.29
N GLU A 96 12.53 0.64 10.88
CA GLU A 96 13.78 1.00 10.18
C GLU A 96 14.42 -0.23 9.52
N THR A 97 14.63 -1.29 10.31
CA THR A 97 15.20 -2.56 9.81
C THR A 97 14.38 -3.15 8.66
N ALA A 98 13.06 -3.14 8.77
CA ALA A 98 12.17 -3.66 7.73
C ALA A 98 12.20 -2.79 6.47
N LEU A 99 12.28 -1.46 6.63
CA LEU A 99 12.33 -0.51 5.53
C LEU A 99 13.63 -0.61 4.74
N GLU A 100 14.78 -0.69 5.42
CA GLU A 100 16.06 -0.94 4.78
C GLU A 100 16.08 -2.27 4.00
N LYS A 101 15.49 -3.31 4.59
CA LYS A 101 15.37 -4.63 3.96
C LYS A 101 14.53 -4.57 2.69
N LEU A 102 13.42 -3.82 2.74
CA LEU A 102 12.55 -3.59 1.59
C LEU A 102 13.31 -2.84 0.48
N LEU A 103 14.03 -1.77 0.83
CA LEU A 103 14.81 -0.97 -0.14
C LEU A 103 16.00 -1.74 -0.72
N LYS A 104 16.67 -2.61 0.05
CA LYS A 104 17.69 -3.52 -0.49
C LYS A 104 17.10 -4.51 -1.51
N LYS A 105 15.86 -4.97 -1.30
CA LYS A 105 15.15 -5.92 -2.17
C LYS A 105 14.57 -5.25 -3.42
N VAL A 106 14.07 -4.03 -3.29
CA VAL A 106 13.45 -3.24 -4.37
C VAL A 106 13.93 -1.79 -4.31
N PRO A 107 15.15 -1.50 -4.79
CA PRO A 107 15.75 -0.16 -4.68
C PRO A 107 14.94 0.94 -5.39
N GLN A 108 14.18 0.59 -6.43
CA GLN A 108 13.38 1.52 -7.24
C GLN A 108 11.97 1.77 -6.68
N TYR A 109 11.65 1.25 -5.49
CA TYR A 109 10.32 1.46 -4.91
C TYR A 109 10.19 2.87 -4.35
N THR A 110 9.72 3.80 -5.18
CA THR A 110 9.61 5.23 -4.87
C THR A 110 8.87 5.50 -3.55
N ASP A 111 7.72 4.85 -3.31
CA ASP A 111 6.96 5.08 -2.09
C ASP A 111 7.73 4.67 -0.83
N ALA A 112 8.51 3.59 -0.89
CA ALA A 112 9.37 3.19 0.23
C ALA A 112 10.54 4.15 0.43
N ARG A 113 11.15 4.66 -0.66
CA ARG A 113 12.22 5.67 -0.58
C ARG A 113 11.73 6.96 0.06
N LEU A 114 10.57 7.48 -0.36
CA LEU A 114 9.97 8.68 0.22
C LEU A 114 9.59 8.46 1.70
N TRP A 115 9.13 7.26 2.03
CA TRP A 115 8.84 6.92 3.41
C TRP A 115 10.11 6.83 4.26
N TYR A 116 11.23 6.35 3.70
CA TYR A 116 12.52 6.32 4.39
C TYR A 116 13.06 7.72 4.68
N ILE A 117 12.98 8.62 3.71
CA ILE A 117 13.33 10.05 3.91
C ILE A 117 12.47 10.65 5.04
N ARG A 118 11.16 10.41 5.02
CA ARG A 118 10.26 10.86 6.07
C ARG A 118 10.64 10.32 7.45
N PHE A 119 11.01 9.04 7.50
CA PHE A 119 11.44 8.36 8.72
C PHE A 119 12.72 8.98 9.28
N LEU A 120 13.71 9.26 8.44
CA LEU A 120 14.95 9.94 8.83
C LEU A 120 14.69 11.34 9.35
N ILE A 121 13.81 12.11 8.71
CA ILE A 121 13.42 13.45 9.19
C ILE A 121 12.74 13.35 10.57
N PHE A 122 11.89 12.36 10.78
CA PHE A 122 11.24 12.13 12.07
C PHE A 122 12.26 11.80 13.18
N GLN A 123 13.29 11.01 12.85
CA GLN A 123 14.39 10.69 13.78
C GLN A 123 15.44 11.80 13.90
N GLU A 124 15.23 12.95 13.28
CA GLU A 124 16.18 14.08 13.27
C GLU A 124 17.54 13.74 12.62
N LYS A 125 17.60 12.68 11.80
CA LYS A 125 18.77 12.30 10.99
C LYS A 125 18.85 13.14 9.70
N PHE A 126 18.91 14.46 9.86
CA PHE A 126 18.80 15.40 8.73
C PHE A 126 19.93 15.27 7.71
N ASN A 127 21.15 15.00 8.19
CA ASN A 127 22.33 14.81 7.33
C ASN A 127 22.20 13.59 6.40
N GLU A 128 21.41 12.59 6.81
CA GLU A 128 21.14 11.41 6.01
C GLU A 128 19.93 11.64 5.08
N ALA A 129 18.93 12.39 5.55
CA ALA A 129 17.72 12.68 4.79
C ALA A 129 17.96 13.62 3.60
N ALA A 130 18.80 14.66 3.78
CA ALA A 130 19.02 15.70 2.79
C ALA A 130 19.54 15.15 1.43
N PRO A 131 20.63 14.36 1.38
CA PRO A 131 21.13 13.85 0.09
C PRO A 131 20.13 12.91 -0.60
N LEU A 132 19.37 12.12 0.15
CA LEU A 132 18.32 11.25 -0.43
C LEU A 132 17.17 12.06 -1.02
N LEU A 133 16.87 13.19 -0.41
CA LEU A 133 15.84 14.11 -0.90
C LEU A 133 16.28 14.79 -2.19
N ASP A 134 17.54 15.24 -2.26
CA ASP A 134 18.10 15.85 -3.47
C ASP A 134 18.19 14.84 -4.61
N GLU A 135 18.54 13.58 -4.34
CA GLU A 135 18.50 12.50 -5.33
C GLU A 135 17.07 12.25 -5.82
N ALA A 136 16.08 12.24 -4.92
CA ALA A 136 14.69 12.04 -5.29
C ALA A 136 14.17 13.19 -6.18
N LEU A 137 14.54 14.45 -5.89
CA LEU A 137 14.21 15.61 -6.72
C LEU A 137 14.83 15.54 -8.11
N ALA A 138 16.11 15.16 -8.19
CA ALA A 138 16.79 15.01 -9.48
C ALA A 138 16.12 13.93 -10.35
N PHE A 139 15.50 12.91 -9.72
CA PHE A 139 14.81 11.85 -10.45
C PHE A 139 13.38 12.23 -10.85
N ASN A 140 12.65 12.93 -10.00
CA ASN A 140 11.26 13.37 -10.26
C ASN A 140 10.95 14.69 -9.56
N GLU A 141 11.21 15.79 -10.23
CA GLU A 141 10.98 17.14 -9.72
C GLU A 141 9.50 17.54 -9.62
N THR A 142 8.60 16.77 -10.23
CA THR A 142 7.15 17.07 -10.25
C THR A 142 6.38 16.32 -9.17
N ASP A 143 6.99 15.46 -8.38
CA ASP A 143 6.33 14.76 -7.29
C ASP A 143 6.15 15.69 -6.07
N TRP A 144 4.92 16.13 -5.83
CA TRP A 144 4.58 17.00 -4.71
C TRP A 144 5.05 16.48 -3.36
N ARG A 145 5.14 15.16 -3.18
CA ARG A 145 5.55 14.51 -1.92
C ARG A 145 7.01 14.83 -1.59
N ILE A 146 7.85 14.97 -2.61
CA ILE A 146 9.27 15.31 -2.45
C ILE A 146 9.39 16.75 -1.95
N HIS A 147 8.67 17.68 -2.59
CA HIS A 147 8.63 19.08 -2.16
C HIS A 147 8.05 19.24 -0.75
N TYR A 148 7.03 18.48 -0.41
CA TYR A 148 6.49 18.44 0.95
C TYR A 148 7.54 17.96 1.97
N LEU A 149 8.28 16.89 1.68
CA LEU A 149 9.36 16.40 2.55
C LEU A 149 10.49 17.41 2.69
N LYS A 150 10.81 18.15 1.61
CA LYS A 150 11.77 19.25 1.65
C LYS A 150 11.30 20.39 2.57
N GLY A 151 10.03 20.74 2.47
CA GLY A 151 9.42 21.69 3.40
C GLY A 151 9.50 21.22 4.85
N LEU A 152 9.27 19.95 5.10
CA LEU A 152 9.34 19.36 6.43
C LEU A 152 10.78 19.40 6.99
N LEU A 153 11.77 19.06 6.18
CA LEU A 153 13.19 19.15 6.54
C LEU A 153 13.61 20.59 6.87
N ASN A 154 13.22 21.55 6.04
CA ASN A 154 13.53 22.97 6.25
C ASN A 154 12.86 23.52 7.51
N SER A 155 11.63 23.07 7.83
CA SER A 155 10.94 23.40 9.07
C SER A 155 11.73 22.96 10.31
N LYS A 156 12.29 21.77 10.28
CA LYS A 156 13.13 21.25 11.37
C LYS A 156 14.43 22.02 11.55
N ASN A 157 15.00 22.53 10.46
CA ASN A 157 16.17 23.40 10.45
C ASN A 157 15.83 24.88 10.76
N GLN A 158 14.55 25.22 11.01
CA GLN A 158 14.07 26.58 11.24
C GLN A 158 14.29 27.53 10.06
N ASP A 159 14.54 27.00 8.86
CA ASP A 159 14.63 27.77 7.62
C ASP A 159 13.24 27.95 7.01
N TYR A 160 12.49 28.90 7.55
CA TYR A 160 11.09 29.14 7.16
C TYR A 160 10.97 29.70 5.73
N SER A 161 11.99 30.38 5.20
CA SER A 161 11.97 30.87 3.82
C SER A 161 12.05 29.74 2.82
N SER A 162 12.99 28.81 2.99
CA SER A 162 13.10 27.61 2.18
C SER A 162 11.92 26.64 2.39
N GLN A 163 11.37 26.59 3.62
CA GLN A 163 10.14 25.83 3.88
C GLN A 163 8.98 26.36 3.05
N LEU A 164 8.74 27.67 3.05
CA LEU A 164 7.67 28.30 2.27
C LEU A 164 7.83 28.01 0.77
N ALA A 165 9.03 28.20 0.25
CA ALA A 165 9.32 27.93 -1.16
C ALA A 165 9.05 26.47 -1.54
N ALA A 166 9.45 25.52 -0.70
CA ALA A 166 9.22 24.10 -0.93
C ALA A 166 7.73 23.73 -0.88
N LEU A 167 6.97 24.26 0.08
CA LEU A 167 5.52 24.02 0.17
C LEU A 167 4.76 24.64 -0.99
N GLN A 168 5.17 25.80 -1.51
CA GLN A 168 4.60 26.38 -2.72
C GLN A 168 4.88 25.54 -3.97
N GLN A 169 6.04 24.87 -4.05
CA GLN A 169 6.30 23.92 -5.13
C GLN A 169 5.40 22.67 -5.01
N ALA A 170 5.20 22.16 -3.78
CA ALA A 170 4.27 21.07 -3.54
C ALA A 170 2.83 21.45 -3.96
N GLU A 171 2.39 22.65 -3.64
CA GLU A 171 1.07 23.17 -4.02
C GLU A 171 0.92 23.24 -5.54
N ARG A 172 1.93 23.76 -6.26
CA ARG A 172 1.91 23.80 -7.73
C ARG A 172 1.83 22.39 -8.34
N ALA A 173 2.64 21.47 -7.86
CA ALA A 173 2.64 20.09 -8.35
C ALA A 173 1.32 19.35 -8.06
N LEU A 174 0.63 19.67 -6.96
CA LEU A 174 -0.71 19.17 -6.66
C LEU A 174 -1.76 19.76 -7.61
N ALA A 175 -1.66 21.05 -7.93
CA ALA A 175 -2.56 21.72 -8.87
C ALA A 175 -2.44 21.12 -10.28
N ASP A 176 -1.22 20.80 -10.74
CA ASP A 176 -1.01 20.08 -12.00
C ASP A 176 -1.65 18.67 -11.96
N GLY A 177 -1.59 17.99 -10.83
CA GLY A 177 -2.30 16.73 -10.62
C GLY A 177 -3.82 16.87 -10.67
N ALA A 178 -4.39 17.96 -10.15
CA ALA A 178 -5.82 18.25 -10.21
C ALA A 178 -6.32 18.36 -11.66
N LYS A 179 -5.54 18.97 -12.54
CA LYS A 179 -5.87 19.11 -13.97
C LYS A 179 -6.12 17.76 -14.64
N VAL A 180 -5.32 16.75 -14.33
CA VAL A 180 -5.50 15.39 -14.87
C VAL A 180 -6.88 14.83 -14.52
N TYR A 181 -7.34 15.02 -13.29
CA TYR A 181 -8.67 14.56 -12.89
C TYR A 181 -9.79 15.35 -13.53
N LEU A 182 -9.60 16.65 -13.77
CA LEU A 182 -10.57 17.48 -14.49
C LEU A 182 -10.66 17.06 -15.97
N ASP A 183 -9.54 16.82 -16.62
CA ASP A 183 -9.49 16.35 -18.01
C ASP A 183 -10.12 14.94 -18.14
N LEU A 184 -9.88 14.03 -17.17
CA LEU A 184 -10.54 12.73 -17.11
C LEU A 184 -12.06 12.87 -16.89
N THR A 185 -12.49 13.78 -16.03
CA THR A 185 -13.92 14.06 -15.82
C THR A 185 -14.58 14.45 -17.14
N HIS A 186 -14.01 15.42 -17.84
CA HIS A 186 -14.52 15.86 -19.15
C HIS A 186 -14.57 14.70 -20.16
N LEU A 187 -13.53 13.88 -20.23
CA LEU A 187 -13.52 12.72 -21.14
C LEU A 187 -14.63 11.71 -20.80
N TRP A 188 -14.82 11.39 -19.51
CA TRP A 188 -15.88 10.47 -19.07
C TRP A 188 -17.29 11.02 -19.35
N MET A 189 -17.49 12.35 -19.25
CA MET A 189 -18.74 13.00 -19.66
C MET A 189 -18.99 12.81 -21.14
N VAL A 190 -17.99 13.04 -21.99
CA VAL A 190 -18.09 12.83 -23.45
C VAL A 190 -18.41 11.37 -23.78
N LEU A 191 -17.93 10.41 -22.99
CA LEU A 191 -18.18 8.98 -23.18
C LEU A 191 -19.49 8.49 -22.53
N GLY A 192 -20.26 9.36 -21.86
CA GLY A 192 -21.50 8.99 -21.18
C GLY A 192 -21.31 8.04 -19.98
N MET A 193 -20.17 8.08 -19.31
CA MET A 193 -19.83 7.17 -18.20
C MET A 193 -19.99 7.87 -16.84
N GLU A 194 -21.21 8.15 -16.44
CA GLU A 194 -21.58 8.94 -15.24
C GLU A 194 -20.90 8.49 -13.95
N SER A 195 -20.87 7.17 -13.66
CA SER A 195 -20.23 6.64 -12.46
C SER A 195 -18.73 6.94 -12.39
N GLN A 196 -18.07 7.16 -13.52
CA GLN A 196 -16.67 7.56 -13.58
C GLN A 196 -16.52 9.08 -13.44
N VAL A 197 -17.49 9.85 -13.93
CA VAL A 197 -17.53 11.31 -13.79
C VAL A 197 -17.49 11.71 -12.32
N GLU A 198 -18.44 11.24 -11.51
CA GLU A 198 -18.50 11.59 -10.07
C GLU A 198 -17.23 11.18 -9.33
N LYS A 199 -16.72 9.98 -9.60
CA LYS A 199 -15.48 9.48 -9.01
C LYS A 199 -14.25 10.36 -9.29
N GLN A 200 -14.15 10.95 -10.50
CA GLN A 200 -13.04 11.83 -10.84
C GLN A 200 -13.25 13.24 -10.28
N LEU A 201 -14.50 13.75 -10.29
CA LEU A 201 -14.85 15.03 -9.67
C LEU A 201 -14.50 15.04 -8.17
N GLU A 202 -14.80 13.97 -7.44
CA GLU A 202 -14.44 13.86 -6.02
C GLU A 202 -12.92 14.01 -5.81
N LYS A 203 -12.10 13.35 -6.63
CA LYS A 203 -10.64 13.47 -6.57
C LYS A 203 -10.18 14.89 -6.94
N ALA A 204 -10.78 15.47 -7.97
CA ALA A 204 -10.47 16.82 -8.40
C ALA A 204 -10.79 17.85 -7.30
N ARG A 205 -11.92 17.72 -6.59
CA ARG A 205 -12.30 18.58 -5.45
C ARG A 205 -11.23 18.65 -4.38
N ILE A 206 -10.63 17.49 -4.05
CA ILE A 206 -9.62 17.37 -3.00
C ILE A 206 -8.32 18.11 -3.39
N LEU A 207 -7.93 18.03 -4.67
CA LEU A 207 -6.65 18.53 -5.15
C LEU A 207 -6.72 19.94 -5.74
N THR A 208 -7.92 20.40 -6.15
CA THR A 208 -8.08 21.71 -6.80
C THR A 208 -7.96 22.84 -5.78
N PRO A 209 -7.11 23.84 -6.01
CA PRO A 209 -7.03 25.02 -5.16
C PRO A 209 -8.38 25.72 -4.99
N SER A 210 -8.55 26.46 -3.88
CA SER A 210 -9.79 27.18 -3.60
C SER A 210 -10.07 28.36 -4.54
N LYS A 211 -9.08 28.79 -5.34
CA LYS A 211 -9.16 29.92 -6.28
C LYS A 211 -8.36 29.61 -7.54
N GLY A 212 -8.64 30.33 -8.62
CA GLY A 212 -7.89 30.23 -9.88
C GLY A 212 -8.63 29.48 -10.96
N GLU A 213 -7.98 29.32 -12.11
CA GLU A 213 -8.57 28.74 -13.33
C GLU A 213 -9.06 27.30 -13.14
N LEU A 214 -8.31 26.48 -12.42
CA LEU A 214 -8.69 25.09 -12.14
C LEU A 214 -9.96 25.02 -11.29
N ARG A 215 -10.19 25.99 -10.39
CA ARG A 215 -11.41 26.07 -9.59
C ARG A 215 -12.62 26.40 -10.47
N VAL A 216 -12.47 27.35 -11.36
CA VAL A 216 -13.53 27.69 -12.32
C VAL A 216 -13.86 26.50 -13.23
N LEU A 217 -12.83 25.78 -13.69
CA LEU A 217 -13.04 24.57 -14.50
C LEU A 217 -13.77 23.47 -13.72
N LEU A 218 -13.38 23.23 -12.46
CA LEU A 218 -14.07 22.28 -11.59
C LEU A 218 -15.54 22.62 -11.43
N GLU A 219 -15.87 23.87 -11.07
CA GLU A 219 -17.24 24.34 -10.89
C GLU A 219 -18.06 24.22 -12.19
N THR A 220 -17.44 24.50 -13.32
CA THR A 220 -18.06 24.33 -14.64
C THR A 220 -18.41 22.87 -14.91
N LEU A 221 -17.48 21.94 -14.67
CA LEU A 221 -17.70 20.51 -14.85
C LEU A 221 -18.76 19.95 -13.90
N GLU A 222 -18.80 20.45 -12.65
CA GLU A 222 -19.84 20.06 -11.69
C GLU A 222 -21.25 20.48 -12.14
N VAL A 223 -21.39 21.66 -12.72
CA VAL A 223 -22.67 22.14 -13.28
C VAL A 223 -23.07 21.31 -14.50
N LEU A 224 -22.12 21.00 -15.38
CA LEU A 224 -22.40 20.19 -16.57
C LEU A 224 -22.79 18.77 -16.21
N ALA A 225 -22.11 18.14 -15.23
CA ALA A 225 -22.45 16.81 -14.75
C ALA A 225 -23.88 16.73 -14.20
N LYS A 226 -24.27 17.70 -13.36
CA LYS A 226 -25.66 17.78 -12.84
C LYS A 226 -26.72 17.97 -13.93
N ASN A 227 -26.41 18.75 -14.95
CA ASN A 227 -27.34 18.96 -16.07
C ASN A 227 -27.51 17.69 -16.92
N GLN A 228 -26.47 16.88 -17.04
CA GLN A 228 -26.49 15.61 -17.76
C GLN A 228 -27.36 14.59 -17.02
N GLU A 229 -27.18 14.44 -15.69
CA GLU A 229 -28.02 13.59 -14.84
C GLU A 229 -29.52 13.95 -14.92
N VAL A 230 -29.85 15.23 -15.04
CA VAL A 230 -31.25 15.69 -15.20
C VAL A 230 -31.81 15.34 -16.56
N GLN A 231 -31.00 15.36 -17.63
CA GLN A 231 -31.45 15.01 -18.97
C GLN A 231 -31.67 13.50 -19.15
N ASP A 232 -30.87 12.67 -18.46
CA ASP A 232 -30.97 11.22 -18.53
C ASP A 232 -32.08 10.67 -17.60
N ALA A 233 -32.60 11.50 -16.68
CA ALA A 233 -33.71 11.17 -15.77
C ALA A 233 -35.11 11.55 -16.32
N VAL A 234 -35.21 12.18 -17.49
CA VAL A 234 -36.45 12.57 -18.17
C VAL A 234 -36.69 11.71 -19.40
#